data_5cc1b959ee405b51e117bc1a8ffc7d00
#
_entry.id   5cc1b959ee405b51e117bc1a8ffc7d00
#
_cell.length_a   1.000
_cell.length_b   1.000
_cell.length_c   1.000
_cell.angle_alpha   90.00
_cell.angle_beta   90.00
_cell.angle_gamma   90.00
#
_symmetry.space_group_name_H-M   'P 1'
#
loop_
_entity.id
_entity.type
_entity.pdbx_description
1 polymer ?
#
loop_
_entity_poly.entity_id
_entity_poly.type
_entity_poly.pdbx_seq_one_letter_code
_entity_poly.pdbx_strand_id
1 'polypeptide(L)'
;MKKKLIIYVIAFSVFALILMPNYTYAAKGDTVSLSLDAAINYALENSKDIAIKEAELEKAKVKYNDDIRAVKSGEKNVDDYPTRDPIFNEAITDAALNQGMINSGALRKSVELPYDIAKWNLEMKRNEIKYNVEKAYYDLLQMEKELEIVVENLKLSEKQYNQGKVKYDLGTISNQELLGLEMGVLKAQNMYESTKMYRDLQVMSFQNTLDMPFDSDIKLTDTIKYKEHEEIDLEASVKKGLENSAMIKMSQENYELAKMTLKGISGRYPENTYRYKEQQAEVAKAEESLETARNGVEMMVRSSYLNLLTAEKQIKTYEKTIEQAQKTLEIAELSFDLGQSTATEVIQANLNLMNAKKELSAQIHAYNMALLDYENSIGFGKGM
;
A
#
# COMPACT_ATOMS: atom_id res chain seq x y z
N MET A 1 32.81 -43.74 -7.18
CA MET A 1 32.17 -42.43 -7.49
C MET A 1 30.91 -42.11 -6.67
N LYS A 2 30.13 -43.07 -6.16
CA LYS A 2 28.92 -42.83 -5.36
C LYS A 2 29.13 -42.30 -3.94
N LYS A 3 30.28 -42.54 -3.30
CA LYS A 3 30.56 -42.06 -1.94
C LYS A 3 30.97 -40.57 -1.85
N LYS A 4 31.50 -39.97 -2.91
CA LYS A 4 31.88 -38.54 -2.92
C LYS A 4 30.69 -37.61 -3.15
N LEU A 5 29.60 -38.09 -3.80
CA LEU A 5 28.38 -37.30 -4.08
C LEU A 5 27.55 -37.08 -2.79
N ILE A 6 27.57 -38.07 -1.87
CA ILE A 6 26.83 -37.98 -0.60
C ILE A 6 27.45 -36.97 0.37
N ILE A 7 28.78 -36.82 0.34
CA ILE A 7 29.49 -35.86 1.20
C ILE A 7 29.23 -34.41 0.77
N TYR A 8 29.06 -34.13 -0.52
CA TYR A 8 28.73 -32.79 -1.00
C TYR A 8 27.27 -32.38 -0.71
N VAL A 9 26.35 -33.32 -0.70
CA VAL A 9 24.92 -33.03 -0.36
C VAL A 9 24.78 -32.76 1.14
N ILE A 10 25.54 -33.46 2.00
CA ILE A 10 25.52 -33.21 3.46
C ILE A 10 26.25 -31.91 3.80
N ALA A 11 27.33 -31.56 3.10
CA ALA A 11 28.05 -30.29 3.32
C ALA A 11 27.22 -29.07 2.89
N PHE A 12 26.37 -29.18 1.85
CA PHE A 12 25.49 -28.10 1.41
C PHE A 12 24.30 -27.90 2.35
N SER A 13 23.77 -28.98 2.94
CA SER A 13 22.69 -28.90 3.93
C SER A 13 23.10 -28.32 5.28
N VAL A 14 24.38 -28.47 5.67
CA VAL A 14 24.92 -27.90 6.93
C VAL A 14 25.30 -26.41 6.75
N PHE A 15 25.69 -25.98 5.54
CA PHE A 15 26.02 -24.58 5.28
C PHE A 15 24.78 -23.68 5.12
N ALA A 16 23.63 -24.24 4.70
CA ALA A 16 22.35 -23.52 4.65
C ALA A 16 21.76 -23.23 6.05
N LEU A 17 22.20 -23.95 7.09
CA LEU A 17 21.75 -23.76 8.48
C LEU A 17 22.48 -22.64 9.25
N ILE A 18 23.57 -22.07 8.69
CA ILE A 18 24.40 -21.04 9.38
C ILE A 18 24.04 -19.61 8.93
N LEU A 19 23.21 -19.45 7.88
CA LEU A 19 22.79 -18.14 7.37
C LEU A 19 21.30 -17.86 7.55
N MET A 20 20.59 -18.60 8.40
CA MET A 20 19.29 -18.13 8.85
C MET A 20 19.51 -17.01 9.86
N PRO A 21 19.05 -15.78 9.60
CA PRO A 21 18.96 -14.80 10.67
C PRO A 21 18.13 -15.46 11.78
N ASN A 22 18.64 -15.42 13.01
CA ASN A 22 17.92 -15.88 14.20
C ASN A 22 16.66 -15.00 14.37
N TYR A 23 15.61 -15.25 13.59
CA TYR A 23 14.28 -14.84 13.99
C TYR A 23 13.89 -15.76 15.15
N THR A 24 14.21 -15.32 16.36
CA THR A 24 13.53 -15.83 17.55
C THR A 24 12.05 -15.62 17.30
N TYR A 25 11.33 -16.69 16.97
CA TYR A 25 9.88 -16.70 17.18
C TYR A 25 9.68 -16.22 18.62
N ALA A 26 9.08 -15.03 18.77
CA ALA A 26 8.78 -14.50 20.09
C ALA A 26 8.00 -15.59 20.82
N ALA A 27 8.51 -16.01 21.97
CA ALA A 27 7.78 -16.93 22.83
C ALA A 27 6.45 -16.24 23.19
N LYS A 28 5.39 -17.01 23.33
CA LYS A 28 4.04 -16.52 23.69
C LYS A 28 4.12 -15.50 24.83
N GLY A 29 3.96 -14.20 24.50
CA GLY A 29 4.01 -13.11 25.49
C GLY A 29 5.13 -12.07 25.30
N ASP A 30 6.03 -12.21 24.31
CA ASP A 30 7.05 -11.17 24.04
C ASP A 30 6.45 -10.04 23.19
N THR A 31 6.60 -8.80 23.68
CA THR A 31 6.20 -7.60 22.93
C THR A 31 7.16 -7.37 21.78
N VAL A 32 6.65 -7.43 20.55
CA VAL A 32 7.41 -7.16 19.32
C VAL A 32 7.39 -5.66 19.04
N SER A 33 8.55 -5.00 19.14
CA SER A 33 8.68 -3.59 18.78
C SER A 33 8.93 -3.45 17.28
N LEU A 34 8.05 -2.77 16.55
CA LEU A 34 8.11 -2.61 15.11
C LEU A 34 8.21 -1.13 14.70
N SER A 35 9.24 -0.80 13.92
CA SER A 35 9.26 0.41 13.10
C SER A 35 8.58 0.13 11.76
N LEU A 36 8.26 1.18 11.00
CA LEU A 36 7.67 1.04 9.66
C LEU A 36 8.54 0.15 8.76
N ASP A 37 9.85 0.40 8.71
CA ASP A 37 10.78 -0.39 7.88
C ASP A 37 10.84 -1.86 8.32
N ALA A 38 10.83 -2.12 9.63
CA ALA A 38 10.82 -3.48 10.16
C ALA A 38 9.52 -4.22 9.80
N ALA A 39 8.38 -3.55 9.85
CA ALA A 39 7.08 -4.11 9.46
C ALA A 39 7.04 -4.43 7.95
N ILE A 40 7.53 -3.54 7.10
CA ILE A 40 7.62 -3.76 5.65
C ILE A 40 8.52 -4.97 5.35
N ASN A 41 9.72 -5.03 5.93
CA ASN A 41 10.64 -6.13 5.69
C ASN A 41 10.05 -7.46 6.15
N TYR A 42 9.43 -7.49 7.33
CA TYR A 42 8.77 -8.68 7.84
C TYR A 42 7.67 -9.18 6.88
N ALA A 43 6.80 -8.28 6.39
CA ALA A 43 5.74 -8.65 5.47
C ALA A 43 6.28 -9.14 4.11
N LEU A 44 7.33 -8.49 3.57
CA LEU A 44 7.93 -8.91 2.30
C LEU A 44 8.61 -10.30 2.40
N GLU A 45 9.16 -10.66 3.56
CA GLU A 45 9.81 -11.95 3.78
C GLU A 45 8.80 -13.08 4.07
N ASN A 46 7.65 -12.77 4.69
CA ASN A 46 6.69 -13.78 5.15
C ASN A 46 5.41 -13.88 4.31
N SER A 47 5.22 -13.00 3.32
CA SER A 47 4.01 -12.96 2.52
C SER A 47 3.81 -14.21 1.67
N LYS A 48 2.65 -14.86 1.86
CA LYS A 48 2.20 -15.98 1.04
C LYS A 48 1.92 -15.57 -0.40
N ASP A 49 1.46 -14.34 -0.61
CA ASP A 49 1.18 -13.80 -1.94
C ASP A 49 2.47 -13.63 -2.77
N ILE A 50 3.57 -13.18 -2.13
CA ILE A 50 4.89 -13.13 -2.78
C ILE A 50 5.34 -14.53 -3.18
N ALA A 51 5.24 -15.51 -2.27
CA ALA A 51 5.62 -16.89 -2.56
C ALA A 51 4.84 -17.47 -3.75
N ILE A 52 3.54 -17.16 -3.87
CA ILE A 52 2.72 -17.54 -5.03
C ILE A 52 3.26 -16.89 -6.31
N LYS A 53 3.56 -15.57 -6.29
CA LYS A 53 4.09 -14.86 -7.46
C LYS A 53 5.50 -15.31 -7.85
N GLU A 54 6.33 -15.70 -6.91
CA GLU A 54 7.64 -16.31 -7.16
C GLU A 54 7.50 -17.69 -7.84
N ALA A 55 6.53 -18.50 -7.41
CA ALA A 55 6.22 -19.77 -8.08
C ALA A 55 5.68 -19.57 -9.50
N GLU A 56 4.82 -18.55 -9.73
CA GLU A 56 4.35 -18.18 -11.07
C GLU A 56 5.51 -17.71 -11.97
N LEU A 57 6.44 -16.92 -11.43
CA LEU A 57 7.64 -16.47 -12.14
C LEU A 57 8.54 -17.65 -12.52
N GLU A 58 8.78 -18.59 -11.61
CA GLU A 58 9.60 -19.78 -11.92
C GLU A 58 8.92 -20.65 -12.99
N LYS A 59 7.59 -20.85 -12.93
CA LYS A 59 6.83 -21.50 -14.00
C LYS A 59 6.99 -20.79 -15.34
N ALA A 60 6.88 -19.47 -15.36
CA ALA A 60 7.06 -18.66 -16.58
C ALA A 60 8.48 -18.78 -17.12
N LYS A 61 9.48 -18.81 -16.25
CA LYS A 61 10.90 -18.99 -16.60
C LYS A 61 11.19 -20.37 -17.20
N VAL A 62 10.63 -21.45 -16.64
CA VAL A 62 10.78 -22.78 -17.19
C VAL A 62 10.18 -22.83 -18.61
N LYS A 63 8.98 -22.29 -18.78
CA LYS A 63 8.32 -22.20 -20.09
C LYS A 63 9.15 -21.36 -21.07
N TYR A 64 9.61 -20.19 -20.67
CA TYR A 64 10.48 -19.35 -21.47
C TYR A 64 11.75 -20.10 -21.94
N ASN A 65 12.42 -20.84 -21.04
CA ASN A 65 13.62 -21.59 -21.37
C ASN A 65 13.40 -22.71 -22.40
N ASP A 66 12.21 -23.31 -22.41
CA ASP A 66 11.84 -24.32 -23.38
C ASP A 66 11.47 -23.69 -24.73
N ASP A 67 10.59 -22.69 -24.71
CA ASP A 67 10.11 -22.04 -25.93
C ASP A 67 11.21 -21.26 -26.66
N ILE A 68 12.12 -20.58 -25.94
CA ILE A 68 13.23 -19.82 -26.55
C ILE A 68 14.27 -20.71 -27.25
N ARG A 69 14.40 -21.99 -26.79
CA ARG A 69 15.25 -22.96 -27.51
C ARG A 69 14.63 -23.32 -28.86
N ALA A 70 13.33 -23.50 -28.93
CA ALA A 70 12.62 -23.72 -30.18
C ALA A 70 12.74 -22.51 -31.14
N VAL A 71 12.56 -21.29 -30.61
CA VAL A 71 12.75 -20.06 -31.40
C VAL A 71 14.16 -19.98 -31.97
N LYS A 72 15.20 -20.18 -31.14
CA LYS A 72 16.60 -20.18 -31.59
C LYS A 72 16.94 -21.25 -32.62
N SER A 73 16.25 -22.41 -32.57
CA SER A 73 16.38 -23.44 -33.58
C SER A 73 15.74 -22.99 -34.89
N GLY A 74 14.51 -22.46 -34.84
CA GLY A 74 13.80 -21.94 -36.00
C GLY A 74 14.48 -20.72 -36.65
N GLU A 75 15.18 -19.86 -35.88
CA GLU A 75 16.00 -18.76 -36.40
C GLU A 75 17.19 -19.26 -37.24
N LYS A 76 17.68 -20.47 -36.96
CA LYS A 76 18.76 -21.09 -37.75
C LYS A 76 18.23 -21.86 -38.97
N ASN A 77 17.11 -22.53 -38.77
CA ASN A 77 16.43 -23.27 -39.83
C ASN A 77 14.90 -23.16 -39.60
N VAL A 78 14.21 -22.49 -40.49
CA VAL A 78 12.76 -22.25 -40.41
C VAL A 78 11.94 -23.54 -40.33
N ASP A 79 12.40 -24.61 -40.98
CA ASP A 79 11.73 -25.90 -41.00
C ASP A 79 11.78 -26.62 -39.65
N ASP A 80 12.68 -26.25 -38.74
CA ASP A 80 12.80 -26.80 -37.40
C ASP A 80 11.83 -26.16 -36.38
N TYR A 81 11.09 -25.13 -36.80
CA TYR A 81 10.14 -24.48 -35.89
C TYR A 81 8.85 -25.29 -35.73
N PRO A 82 8.29 -25.33 -34.50
CA PRO A 82 7.03 -26.05 -34.26
C PRO A 82 5.90 -25.58 -35.18
N THR A 83 5.12 -26.55 -35.64
CA THR A 83 4.01 -26.35 -36.60
C THR A 83 2.77 -25.67 -36.02
N ARG A 84 2.90 -24.97 -34.89
CA ARG A 84 1.79 -24.32 -34.21
C ARG A 84 2.03 -22.82 -34.10
N ASP A 85 1.11 -22.00 -34.60
CA ASP A 85 1.15 -20.56 -34.46
C ASP A 85 0.96 -20.17 -32.98
N PRO A 86 1.95 -19.57 -32.32
CA PRO A 86 1.86 -19.18 -30.92
C PRO A 86 0.83 -18.06 -30.67
N ILE A 87 0.46 -17.31 -31.71
CA ILE A 87 -0.46 -16.16 -31.62
C ILE A 87 -1.89 -16.61 -31.93
N PHE A 88 -2.07 -17.40 -33.00
CA PHE A 88 -3.40 -17.85 -33.44
C PHE A 88 -3.74 -19.28 -32.94
N ASN A 89 -2.81 -19.94 -32.27
CA ASN A 89 -2.96 -21.33 -31.76
C ASN A 89 -3.37 -22.35 -32.85
N GLU A 90 -3.06 -22.06 -34.11
CA GLU A 90 -3.33 -22.88 -35.28
C GLU A 90 -2.08 -23.66 -35.72
N ALA A 91 -2.26 -24.82 -36.37
CA ALA A 91 -1.15 -25.52 -36.97
C ALA A 91 -0.64 -24.71 -38.17
N ILE A 92 0.64 -24.36 -38.18
CA ILE A 92 1.26 -23.69 -39.32
C ILE A 92 2.01 -24.73 -40.15
N THR A 93 1.67 -24.76 -41.41
CA THR A 93 2.43 -25.52 -42.42
C THR A 93 3.14 -24.59 -43.40
N ASP A 94 3.16 -23.29 -43.10
CA ASP A 94 3.59 -22.24 -44.03
C ASP A 94 4.95 -21.67 -43.61
N ALA A 95 6.03 -22.12 -44.24
CA ALA A 95 7.39 -21.66 -44.02
C ALA A 95 7.56 -20.15 -44.24
N ALA A 96 6.78 -19.54 -45.16
CA ALA A 96 6.82 -18.12 -45.41
C ALA A 96 6.28 -17.28 -44.23
N LEU A 97 5.23 -17.76 -43.56
CA LEU A 97 4.72 -17.14 -42.37
C LEU A 97 5.72 -17.25 -41.22
N ASN A 98 6.26 -18.43 -40.95
CA ASN A 98 7.28 -18.64 -39.93
C ASN A 98 8.51 -17.73 -40.17
N GLN A 99 8.98 -17.65 -41.38
CA GLN A 99 10.11 -16.76 -41.75
C GLN A 99 9.75 -15.29 -41.49
N GLY A 100 8.54 -14.87 -41.82
CA GLY A 100 8.08 -13.50 -41.57
C GLY A 100 8.02 -13.18 -40.06
N MET A 101 7.50 -14.08 -39.26
CA MET A 101 7.40 -13.96 -37.79
C MET A 101 8.80 -13.94 -37.12
N ILE A 102 9.73 -14.74 -37.61
CA ILE A 102 11.14 -14.73 -37.16
C ILE A 102 11.80 -13.39 -37.53
N ASN A 103 11.70 -12.99 -38.80
CA ASN A 103 12.35 -11.78 -39.32
C ASN A 103 11.82 -10.48 -38.67
N SER A 104 10.54 -10.44 -38.27
CA SER A 104 9.97 -9.31 -37.57
C SER A 104 10.36 -9.28 -36.09
N GLY A 105 10.88 -10.38 -35.53
CA GLY A 105 11.14 -10.56 -34.09
C GLY A 105 9.88 -10.91 -33.26
N ALA A 106 8.70 -10.99 -33.91
CA ALA A 106 7.44 -11.25 -33.22
C ALA A 106 7.46 -12.57 -32.43
N LEU A 107 8.05 -13.61 -33.05
CA LEU A 107 8.12 -14.92 -32.46
C LEU A 107 8.96 -14.95 -31.18
N ARG A 108 10.13 -14.31 -31.20
CA ARG A 108 10.98 -14.15 -30.02
C ARG A 108 10.25 -13.34 -28.93
N LYS A 109 9.66 -12.21 -29.30
CA LYS A 109 8.94 -11.32 -28.37
C LYS A 109 7.74 -12.00 -27.74
N SER A 110 6.98 -12.83 -28.49
CA SER A 110 5.83 -13.59 -27.95
C SER A 110 6.21 -14.61 -26.87
N VAL A 111 7.46 -15.08 -26.87
CA VAL A 111 8.02 -15.98 -25.86
C VAL A 111 8.63 -15.23 -24.67
N GLU A 112 9.28 -14.09 -24.93
CA GLU A 112 9.93 -13.26 -23.91
C GLU A 112 8.91 -12.51 -23.04
N LEU A 113 7.90 -11.91 -23.66
CA LEU A 113 6.95 -11.02 -23.01
C LEU A 113 6.18 -11.66 -21.82
N PRO A 114 5.67 -12.91 -21.89
CA PRO A 114 5.01 -13.53 -20.73
C PRO A 114 5.94 -13.69 -19.53
N TYR A 115 7.22 -13.94 -19.74
CA TYR A 115 8.22 -14.02 -18.68
C TYR A 115 8.51 -12.63 -18.06
N ASP A 116 8.62 -11.59 -18.90
CA ASP A 116 8.81 -10.22 -18.42
C ASP A 116 7.58 -9.72 -17.65
N ILE A 117 6.37 -10.03 -18.13
CA ILE A 117 5.12 -9.74 -17.40
C ILE A 117 5.11 -10.43 -16.03
N ALA A 118 5.56 -11.69 -15.93
CA ALA A 118 5.63 -12.39 -14.65
C ALA A 118 6.60 -11.71 -13.66
N LYS A 119 7.74 -11.18 -14.14
CA LYS A 119 8.67 -10.38 -13.31
C LYS A 119 8.00 -9.10 -12.81
N TRP A 120 7.34 -8.36 -13.70
CA TRP A 120 6.66 -7.11 -13.32
C TRP A 120 5.50 -7.36 -12.36
N ASN A 121 4.76 -8.45 -12.54
CA ASN A 121 3.69 -8.84 -11.61
C ASN A 121 4.22 -9.14 -10.21
N LEU A 122 5.39 -9.79 -10.09
CA LEU A 122 6.03 -10.01 -8.80
C LEU A 122 6.45 -8.67 -8.16
N GLU A 123 7.04 -7.78 -8.94
CA GLU A 123 7.46 -6.44 -8.47
C GLU A 123 6.24 -5.61 -8.03
N MET A 124 5.16 -5.58 -8.82
CA MET A 124 3.91 -4.92 -8.45
C MET A 124 3.31 -5.50 -7.17
N LYS A 125 3.36 -6.82 -6.98
CA LYS A 125 2.87 -7.46 -5.75
C LYS A 125 3.70 -7.06 -4.52
N ARG A 126 5.03 -6.96 -4.66
CA ARG A 126 5.90 -6.44 -3.59
C ARG A 126 5.56 -5.00 -3.22
N ASN A 127 5.33 -4.14 -4.21
CA ASN A 127 4.93 -2.75 -3.99
C ASN A 127 3.53 -2.65 -3.38
N GLU A 128 2.59 -3.51 -3.78
CA GLU A 128 1.26 -3.59 -3.18
C GLU A 128 1.32 -3.96 -1.70
N ILE A 129 2.11 -4.97 -1.36
CA ILE A 129 2.30 -5.37 0.04
C ILE A 129 2.95 -4.25 0.85
N LYS A 130 4.01 -3.64 0.33
CA LYS A 130 4.65 -2.48 0.96
C LYS A 130 3.62 -1.37 1.24
N TYR A 131 2.85 -0.98 0.25
CA TYR A 131 1.80 0.04 0.38
C TYR A 131 0.75 -0.34 1.43
N ASN A 132 0.27 -1.59 1.43
CA ASN A 132 -0.74 -2.06 2.36
C ASN A 132 -0.21 -2.09 3.81
N VAL A 133 1.05 -2.45 4.00
CA VAL A 133 1.72 -2.42 5.31
C VAL A 133 1.90 -0.98 5.80
N GLU A 134 2.36 -0.07 4.94
CA GLU A 134 2.51 1.34 5.29
C GLU A 134 1.16 1.96 5.69
N LYS A 135 0.11 1.68 4.91
CA LYS A 135 -1.24 2.11 5.23
C LYS A 135 -1.70 1.56 6.58
N ALA A 136 -1.62 0.25 6.79
CA ALA A 136 -2.06 -0.38 8.02
C ALA A 136 -1.24 0.09 9.25
N TYR A 137 0.04 0.41 9.06
CA TYR A 137 0.90 0.99 10.07
C TYR A 137 0.44 2.40 10.48
N TYR A 138 0.15 3.27 9.51
CA TYR A 138 -0.38 4.61 9.78
C TYR A 138 -1.78 4.57 10.40
N ASP A 139 -2.64 3.65 9.96
CA ASP A 139 -3.96 3.43 10.56
C ASP A 139 -3.85 3.06 12.05
N LEU A 140 -2.89 2.19 12.41
CA LEU A 140 -2.63 1.81 13.80
C LEU A 140 -2.03 2.97 14.61
N LEU A 141 -1.07 3.72 14.05
CA LEU A 141 -0.52 4.93 14.70
C LEU A 141 -1.58 5.97 14.99
N GLN A 142 -2.55 6.16 14.08
CA GLN A 142 -3.68 7.06 14.32
C GLN A 142 -4.54 6.57 15.48
N MET A 143 -4.85 5.28 15.51
CA MET A 143 -5.67 4.69 16.58
C MET A 143 -4.98 4.77 17.94
N GLU A 144 -3.65 4.59 18.00
CA GLU A 144 -2.88 4.81 19.24
C GLU A 144 -2.92 6.28 19.69
N LYS A 145 -2.86 7.22 18.74
CA LYS A 145 -2.99 8.65 19.05
C LYS A 145 -4.39 9.01 19.51
N GLU A 146 -5.44 8.41 18.93
CA GLU A 146 -6.81 8.58 19.42
C GLU A 146 -6.97 8.06 20.85
N LEU A 147 -6.39 6.91 21.16
CA LEU A 147 -6.42 6.35 22.52
C LEU A 147 -5.71 7.27 23.52
N GLU A 148 -4.55 7.83 23.15
CA GLU A 148 -3.85 8.83 23.96
C GLU A 148 -4.73 10.05 24.28
N ILE A 149 -5.40 10.62 23.26
CA ILE A 149 -6.31 11.77 23.41
C ILE A 149 -7.48 11.44 24.35
N VAL A 150 -8.06 10.24 24.23
CA VAL A 150 -9.19 9.83 25.08
C VAL A 150 -8.73 9.58 26.51
N VAL A 151 -7.52 9.03 26.72
CA VAL A 151 -6.92 8.89 28.06
C VAL A 151 -6.69 10.27 28.72
N GLU A 152 -6.20 11.26 27.95
CA GLU A 152 -6.07 12.63 28.44
C GLU A 152 -7.43 13.22 28.87
N ASN A 153 -8.48 13.02 28.03
CA ASN A 153 -9.84 13.46 28.34
C ASN A 153 -10.39 12.80 29.59
N LEU A 154 -10.18 11.50 29.78
CA LEU A 154 -10.59 10.79 31.00
C LEU A 154 -9.93 11.39 32.24
N LYS A 155 -8.60 11.56 32.23
CA LYS A 155 -7.84 12.16 33.32
C LYS A 155 -8.33 13.57 33.67
N LEU A 156 -8.64 14.38 32.64
CA LEU A 156 -9.16 15.72 32.83
C LEU A 156 -10.57 15.69 33.45
N SER A 157 -11.46 14.81 32.98
CA SER A 157 -12.79 14.65 33.53
C SER A 157 -12.76 14.19 34.99
N GLU A 158 -11.87 13.27 35.34
CA GLU A 158 -11.65 12.83 36.74
C GLU A 158 -11.15 13.98 37.62
N LYS A 159 -10.21 14.78 37.12
CA LYS A 159 -9.70 16.00 37.80
C LYS A 159 -10.85 16.97 38.06
N GLN A 160 -11.69 17.27 37.08
CA GLN A 160 -12.81 18.18 37.15
C GLN A 160 -13.88 17.65 38.18
N TYR A 161 -14.18 16.38 38.16
CA TYR A 161 -15.07 15.75 39.14
C TYR A 161 -14.53 15.88 40.57
N ASN A 162 -13.24 15.58 40.79
CA ASN A 162 -12.61 15.70 42.10
C ASN A 162 -12.63 17.16 42.63
N GLN A 163 -12.38 18.13 41.76
CA GLN A 163 -12.51 19.55 42.11
C GLN A 163 -13.98 19.93 42.43
N GLY A 164 -14.93 19.43 41.63
CA GLY A 164 -16.35 19.60 41.86
C GLY A 164 -16.80 19.03 43.21
N LYS A 165 -16.30 17.85 43.60
CA LYS A 165 -16.59 17.24 44.89
C LYS A 165 -16.16 18.15 46.06
N VAL A 166 -14.95 18.72 45.99
CA VAL A 166 -14.49 19.69 47.01
C VAL A 166 -15.42 20.92 47.07
N LYS A 167 -15.82 21.45 45.91
CA LYS A 167 -16.75 22.59 45.82
C LYS A 167 -18.12 22.29 46.39
N TYR A 168 -18.63 21.08 46.15
CA TYR A 168 -19.90 20.59 46.71
C TYR A 168 -19.83 20.48 48.23
N ASP A 169 -18.76 19.90 48.77
CA ASP A 169 -18.53 19.79 50.21
C ASP A 169 -18.44 21.16 50.90
N LEU A 170 -17.97 22.18 50.17
CA LEU A 170 -17.94 23.56 50.60
C LEU A 170 -19.28 24.32 50.36
N GLY A 171 -20.27 23.66 49.74
CA GLY A 171 -21.57 24.27 49.43
C GLY A 171 -21.57 25.30 48.31
N THR A 172 -20.52 25.33 47.45
CA THR A 172 -20.38 26.29 46.38
C THR A 172 -20.94 25.84 45.05
N ILE A 173 -21.23 24.55 44.88
CA ILE A 173 -21.98 24.00 43.74
C ILE A 173 -23.13 23.14 44.18
N SER A 174 -24.14 22.95 43.34
CA SER A 174 -25.32 22.12 43.58
C SER A 174 -25.01 20.64 43.40
N ASN A 175 -25.84 19.76 43.99
CA ASN A 175 -25.81 18.32 43.76
C ASN A 175 -26.01 17.98 42.24
N GLN A 176 -26.82 18.75 41.53
CA GLN A 176 -27.05 18.56 40.11
C GLN A 176 -25.76 18.78 39.29
N GLU A 177 -24.96 19.79 39.66
CA GLU A 177 -23.67 20.05 38.99
C GLU A 177 -22.65 18.96 39.30
N LEU A 178 -22.60 18.47 40.56
CA LEU A 178 -21.73 17.35 40.92
C LEU A 178 -22.09 16.08 40.13
N LEU A 179 -23.38 15.73 40.03
CA LEU A 179 -23.89 14.63 39.23
C LEU A 179 -23.55 14.80 37.73
N GLY A 180 -23.58 16.05 37.23
CA GLY A 180 -23.15 16.36 35.89
C GLY A 180 -21.69 16.01 35.62
N LEU A 181 -20.80 16.39 36.58
CA LEU A 181 -19.37 16.04 36.50
C LEU A 181 -19.13 14.52 36.59
N GLU A 182 -19.84 13.83 37.48
CA GLU A 182 -19.80 12.36 37.58
C GLU A 182 -20.22 11.68 36.28
N MET A 183 -21.30 12.15 35.62
CA MET A 183 -21.73 11.70 34.33
C MET A 183 -20.68 11.98 33.23
N GLY A 184 -19.93 13.09 33.34
CA GLY A 184 -18.79 13.41 32.50
C GLY A 184 -17.69 12.35 32.56
N VAL A 185 -17.33 11.91 33.78
CA VAL A 185 -16.34 10.84 34.01
C VAL A 185 -16.83 9.51 33.42
N LEU A 186 -18.09 9.11 33.68
CA LEU A 186 -18.66 7.87 33.13
C LEU A 186 -18.66 7.85 31.58
N LYS A 187 -18.98 8.98 30.96
CA LYS A 187 -18.92 9.11 29.51
C LYS A 187 -17.47 8.98 29.01
N ALA A 188 -16.52 9.64 29.66
CA ALA A 188 -15.10 9.56 29.29
C ALA A 188 -14.55 8.15 29.47
N GLN A 189 -14.97 7.43 30.54
CA GLN A 189 -14.61 6.02 30.76
C GLN A 189 -15.15 5.12 29.65
N ASN A 190 -16.43 5.27 29.26
CA ASN A 190 -17.01 4.51 28.15
C ASN A 190 -16.31 4.79 26.82
N MET A 191 -15.88 6.03 26.57
CA MET A 191 -15.10 6.38 25.39
C MET A 191 -13.72 5.70 25.41
N TYR A 192 -13.06 5.66 26.57
CA TYR A 192 -11.79 4.97 26.73
C TYR A 192 -11.92 3.48 26.42
N GLU A 193 -12.89 2.79 27.02
CA GLU A 193 -13.08 1.34 26.80
C GLU A 193 -13.41 1.03 25.33
N SER A 194 -14.27 1.83 24.70
CA SER A 194 -14.61 1.64 23.28
C SER A 194 -13.41 1.91 22.35
N THR A 195 -12.66 3.00 22.60
CA THR A 195 -11.47 3.33 21.79
C THR A 195 -10.39 2.27 21.95
N LYS A 196 -10.18 1.76 23.18
CA LYS A 196 -9.27 0.66 23.44
C LYS A 196 -9.65 -0.61 22.66
N MET A 197 -10.93 -0.95 22.64
CA MET A 197 -11.43 -2.09 21.85
C MET A 197 -11.16 -1.89 20.35
N TYR A 198 -11.40 -0.70 19.80
CA TYR A 198 -11.09 -0.40 18.38
C TYR A 198 -9.59 -0.46 18.09
N ARG A 199 -8.76 0.01 19.03
CA ARG A 199 -7.29 -0.12 18.89
C ARG A 199 -6.87 -1.59 18.85
N ASP A 200 -7.44 -2.44 19.71
CA ASP A 200 -7.11 -3.87 19.73
C ASP A 200 -7.56 -4.57 18.44
N LEU A 201 -8.72 -4.20 17.87
CA LEU A 201 -9.15 -4.66 16.55
C LEU A 201 -8.20 -4.18 15.43
N GLN A 202 -7.69 -2.94 15.52
CA GLN A 202 -6.74 -2.42 14.55
C GLN A 202 -5.38 -3.15 14.63
N VAL A 203 -4.93 -3.54 15.83
CA VAL A 203 -3.75 -4.41 16.00
C VAL A 203 -3.95 -5.75 15.29
N MET A 204 -5.11 -6.41 15.48
CA MET A 204 -5.40 -7.66 14.77
C MET A 204 -5.42 -7.48 13.25
N SER A 205 -5.97 -6.36 12.76
CA SER A 205 -5.95 -6.02 11.33
C SER A 205 -4.52 -5.85 10.81
N PHE A 206 -3.68 -5.17 11.57
CA PHE A 206 -2.26 -4.98 11.24
C PHE A 206 -1.50 -6.31 11.23
N GLN A 207 -1.71 -7.17 12.24
CA GLN A 207 -1.14 -8.52 12.30
C GLN A 207 -1.53 -9.35 11.07
N ASN A 208 -2.79 -9.28 10.67
CA ASN A 208 -3.26 -9.97 9.46
C ASN A 208 -2.58 -9.43 8.18
N THR A 209 -2.37 -8.11 8.09
CA THR A 209 -1.66 -7.51 6.96
C THR A 209 -0.19 -7.96 6.88
N LEU A 210 0.42 -8.27 8.02
CA LEU A 210 1.79 -8.79 8.10
C LEU A 210 1.89 -10.32 7.93
N ASP A 211 0.77 -11.04 7.78
CA ASP A 211 0.74 -12.51 7.92
C ASP A 211 1.30 -13.00 9.29
N MET A 212 1.13 -12.20 10.36
CA MET A 212 1.65 -12.47 11.70
C MET A 212 0.58 -13.14 12.59
N PRO A 213 0.97 -14.05 13.53
CA PRO A 213 0.03 -14.63 14.49
C PRO A 213 -0.64 -13.57 15.38
N PHE A 214 -1.94 -13.76 15.69
CA PHE A 214 -2.74 -12.81 16.49
C PHE A 214 -2.41 -12.78 18.00
N ASP A 215 -1.57 -13.71 18.49
CA ASP A 215 -1.13 -13.78 19.88
C ASP A 215 0.18 -12.98 20.15
N SER A 216 0.69 -12.29 19.14
CA SER A 216 1.84 -11.41 19.27
C SER A 216 1.41 -10.08 19.88
N ASP A 217 2.09 -9.61 20.94
CA ASP A 217 1.92 -8.24 21.42
C ASP A 217 2.77 -7.29 20.56
N ILE A 218 2.13 -6.27 19.95
CA ILE A 218 2.81 -5.34 19.05
C ILE A 218 2.89 -3.95 19.68
N LYS A 219 4.08 -3.37 19.65
CA LYS A 219 4.33 -1.97 20.01
C LYS A 219 4.99 -1.25 18.84
N LEU A 220 4.34 -0.19 18.33
CA LEU A 220 4.95 0.66 17.33
C LEU A 220 6.01 1.56 17.93
N THR A 221 7.12 1.77 17.21
CA THR A 221 8.23 2.64 17.68
C THR A 221 8.09 4.06 17.19
N ASP A 222 7.33 4.28 16.12
CA ASP A 222 7.12 5.59 15.52
C ASP A 222 5.89 6.28 16.14
N THR A 223 5.76 7.57 15.86
CA THR A 223 4.60 8.37 16.24
C THR A 223 4.06 9.08 15.00
N ILE A 224 2.74 9.18 14.90
CA ILE A 224 2.12 9.91 13.80
C ILE A 224 2.48 11.41 13.92
N LYS A 225 3.10 11.97 12.88
CA LYS A 225 3.53 13.37 12.81
C LYS A 225 3.28 13.92 11.44
N TYR A 226 2.95 15.20 11.39
CA TYR A 226 3.03 15.99 10.18
C TYR A 226 4.51 16.33 9.91
N LYS A 227 4.96 16.02 8.70
CA LYS A 227 6.24 16.44 8.16
C LYS A 227 5.97 17.08 6.81
N GLU A 228 6.27 18.37 6.70
CA GLU A 228 6.14 19.09 5.43
C GLU A 228 6.97 18.40 4.35
N HIS A 229 6.36 18.16 3.18
CA HIS A 229 7.06 17.59 2.04
C HIS A 229 7.94 18.64 1.35
N GLU A 230 8.95 18.20 0.62
CA GLU A 230 9.76 19.08 -0.25
C GLU A 230 8.90 19.66 -1.37
N GLU A 231 9.34 20.79 -1.94
CA GLU A 231 8.63 21.40 -3.07
C GLU A 231 8.51 20.42 -4.25
N ILE A 232 7.29 20.17 -4.69
CA ILE A 232 6.98 19.22 -5.74
C ILE A 232 6.82 19.93 -7.08
N ASP A 233 7.65 19.57 -8.06
CA ASP A 233 7.42 19.87 -9.47
C ASP A 233 6.43 18.84 -10.04
N LEU A 234 5.20 19.27 -10.31
CA LEU A 234 4.13 18.40 -10.81
C LEU A 234 4.46 17.81 -12.20
N GLU A 235 5.02 18.59 -13.11
CA GLU A 235 5.31 18.10 -14.47
C GLU A 235 6.48 17.10 -14.47
N ALA A 236 7.50 17.32 -13.64
CA ALA A 236 8.55 16.34 -13.41
C ALA A 236 7.99 15.06 -12.79
N SER A 237 7.01 15.17 -11.89
CA SER A 237 6.34 14.03 -11.25
C SER A 237 5.49 13.23 -12.24
N VAL A 238 4.73 13.89 -13.11
CA VAL A 238 3.98 13.25 -14.20
C VAL A 238 4.93 12.48 -15.11
N LYS A 239 6.03 13.12 -15.55
CA LYS A 239 7.04 12.45 -16.37
C LYS A 239 7.61 11.22 -15.69
N LYS A 240 7.96 11.32 -14.42
CA LYS A 240 8.46 10.20 -13.61
C LYS A 240 7.45 9.06 -13.51
N GLY A 241 6.17 9.36 -13.27
CA GLY A 241 5.10 8.36 -13.23
C GLY A 241 4.93 7.63 -14.58
N LEU A 242 4.96 8.39 -15.69
CA LEU A 242 4.86 7.81 -17.03
C LEU A 242 6.07 6.91 -17.38
N GLU A 243 7.27 7.25 -16.94
CA GLU A 243 8.50 6.46 -17.19
C GLU A 243 8.57 5.20 -16.32
N ASN A 244 8.10 5.28 -15.06
CA ASN A 244 8.25 4.19 -14.11
C ASN A 244 7.13 3.15 -14.19
N SER A 245 5.92 3.54 -14.58
CA SER A 245 4.72 2.70 -14.49
C SER A 245 4.86 1.33 -15.16
N ALA A 246 4.62 0.27 -14.39
CA ALA A 246 4.57 -1.10 -14.90
C ALA A 246 3.42 -1.29 -15.91
N MET A 247 2.27 -0.65 -15.69
CA MET A 247 1.12 -0.73 -16.59
C MET A 247 1.46 -0.17 -17.97
N ILE A 248 2.15 0.97 -18.03
CA ILE A 248 2.61 1.55 -19.29
C ILE A 248 3.63 0.65 -19.97
N LYS A 249 4.60 0.11 -19.21
CA LYS A 249 5.58 -0.85 -19.75
C LYS A 249 4.89 -2.07 -20.37
N MET A 250 3.94 -2.67 -19.67
CA MET A 250 3.18 -3.81 -20.20
C MET A 250 2.39 -3.46 -21.45
N SER A 251 1.69 -2.32 -21.46
CA SER A 251 0.92 -1.87 -22.63
C SER A 251 1.82 -1.54 -23.82
N GLN A 252 2.96 -0.90 -23.58
CA GLN A 252 3.96 -0.61 -24.60
C GLN A 252 4.51 -1.89 -25.25
N GLU A 253 4.87 -2.88 -24.43
CA GLU A 253 5.42 -4.14 -24.93
C GLU A 253 4.38 -4.97 -25.70
N ASN A 254 3.12 -4.93 -25.27
CA ASN A 254 2.01 -5.54 -26.02
C ASN A 254 1.77 -4.83 -27.37
N TYR A 255 1.83 -3.49 -27.40
CA TYR A 255 1.72 -2.72 -28.64
C TYR A 255 2.88 -3.06 -29.62
N GLU A 256 4.11 -3.11 -29.12
CA GLU A 256 5.26 -3.48 -29.95
C GLU A 256 5.14 -4.92 -30.48
N LEU A 257 4.67 -5.88 -29.66
CA LEU A 257 4.42 -7.24 -30.11
C LEU A 257 3.36 -7.29 -31.22
N ALA A 258 2.26 -6.54 -31.07
CA ALA A 258 1.19 -6.47 -32.08
C ALA A 258 1.71 -5.91 -33.42
N LYS A 259 2.54 -4.86 -33.39
CA LYS A 259 3.21 -4.29 -34.58
C LYS A 259 4.18 -5.27 -35.24
N MET A 260 5.03 -5.94 -34.43
CA MET A 260 5.95 -6.96 -34.93
C MET A 260 5.19 -8.11 -35.60
N THR A 261 4.05 -8.51 -34.99
CA THR A 261 3.19 -9.56 -35.54
C THR A 261 2.60 -9.14 -36.89
N LEU A 262 2.02 -7.93 -36.99
CA LEU A 262 1.49 -7.40 -38.24
C LEU A 262 2.58 -7.37 -39.34
N LYS A 263 3.78 -6.93 -39.00
CA LYS A 263 4.93 -6.95 -39.91
C LYS A 263 5.29 -8.38 -40.30
N GLY A 264 5.27 -9.33 -39.36
CA GLY A 264 5.62 -10.72 -39.59
C GLY A 264 4.65 -11.44 -40.55
N ILE A 265 3.34 -11.16 -40.42
CA ILE A 265 2.32 -11.79 -41.28
C ILE A 265 2.17 -11.13 -42.64
N SER A 266 2.62 -9.88 -42.82
CA SER A 266 2.39 -9.07 -44.05
C SER A 266 2.94 -9.71 -45.32
N GLY A 267 4.04 -10.46 -45.23
CA GLY A 267 4.61 -11.18 -46.35
C GLY A 267 3.77 -12.34 -46.86
N ARG A 268 2.91 -12.90 -46.00
CA ARG A 268 2.02 -14.04 -46.34
C ARG A 268 0.59 -13.61 -46.59
N TYR A 269 0.11 -12.62 -45.86
CA TYR A 269 -1.25 -12.11 -45.93
C TYR A 269 -1.25 -10.67 -46.41
N PRO A 270 -1.61 -10.39 -47.70
CA PRO A 270 -1.76 -9.04 -48.23
C PRO A 270 -2.82 -8.21 -47.47
N GLU A 271 -2.72 -6.89 -47.52
CA GLU A 271 -3.54 -5.93 -46.78
C GLU A 271 -5.07 -6.06 -46.96
N ASN A 272 -5.50 -6.65 -48.10
CA ASN A 272 -6.92 -6.90 -48.39
C ASN A 272 -7.45 -8.21 -47.74
N THR A 273 -6.61 -9.01 -47.12
CA THR A 273 -7.02 -10.28 -46.47
C THR A 273 -7.62 -10.05 -45.10
N TYR A 274 -8.51 -10.97 -44.69
CA TYR A 274 -9.10 -10.96 -43.34
C TYR A 274 -8.03 -11.00 -42.25
N ARG A 275 -7.04 -11.89 -42.35
CA ARG A 275 -5.97 -12.06 -41.35
C ARG A 275 -5.13 -10.78 -41.15
N TYR A 276 -4.81 -10.09 -42.24
CA TYR A 276 -4.07 -8.80 -42.13
C TYR A 276 -4.93 -7.75 -41.44
N LYS A 277 -6.21 -7.61 -41.78
CA LYS A 277 -7.13 -6.64 -41.18
C LYS A 277 -7.42 -6.94 -39.71
N GLU A 278 -7.55 -8.22 -39.34
CA GLU A 278 -7.70 -8.66 -37.96
C GLU A 278 -6.48 -8.23 -37.13
N GLN A 279 -5.27 -8.51 -37.61
CA GLN A 279 -4.04 -8.11 -36.91
C GLN A 279 -3.86 -6.59 -36.88
N GLN A 280 -4.29 -5.88 -37.93
CA GLN A 280 -4.29 -4.40 -37.96
C GLN A 280 -5.21 -3.82 -36.88
N ALA A 281 -6.38 -4.45 -36.67
CA ALA A 281 -7.30 -4.08 -35.59
C ALA A 281 -6.70 -4.35 -34.20
N GLU A 282 -5.95 -5.45 -34.01
CA GLU A 282 -5.23 -5.72 -32.77
C GLU A 282 -4.12 -4.69 -32.50
N VAL A 283 -3.41 -4.21 -33.52
CA VAL A 283 -2.44 -3.10 -33.37
C VAL A 283 -3.16 -1.84 -32.88
N ALA A 284 -4.25 -1.43 -33.53
CA ALA A 284 -5.01 -0.25 -33.13
C ALA A 284 -5.56 -0.35 -31.70
N LYS A 285 -6.05 -1.53 -31.31
CA LYS A 285 -6.52 -1.80 -29.94
C LYS A 285 -5.39 -1.72 -28.91
N ALA A 286 -4.20 -2.24 -29.24
CA ALA A 286 -3.04 -2.18 -28.34
C ALA A 286 -2.52 -0.75 -28.20
N GLU A 287 -2.57 0.06 -29.28
CA GLU A 287 -2.22 1.49 -29.27
C GLU A 287 -3.16 2.27 -28.35
N GLU A 288 -4.48 2.09 -28.50
CA GLU A 288 -5.49 2.71 -27.65
C GLU A 288 -5.34 2.31 -26.18
N SER A 289 -4.99 1.04 -25.91
CA SER A 289 -4.71 0.55 -24.56
C SER A 289 -3.48 1.23 -23.95
N LEU A 290 -2.45 1.49 -24.74
CA LEU A 290 -1.26 2.21 -24.29
C LEU A 290 -1.59 3.69 -23.99
N GLU A 291 -2.36 4.35 -24.83
CA GLU A 291 -2.77 5.74 -24.62
C GLU A 291 -3.67 5.85 -23.38
N THR A 292 -4.61 4.93 -23.22
CA THR A 292 -5.44 4.83 -22.01
C THR A 292 -4.60 4.64 -20.74
N ALA A 293 -3.57 3.79 -20.78
CA ALA A 293 -2.68 3.59 -19.65
C ALA A 293 -1.90 4.87 -19.30
N ARG A 294 -1.40 5.60 -20.31
CA ARG A 294 -0.71 6.88 -20.11
C ARG A 294 -1.60 7.93 -19.49
N ASN A 295 -2.79 8.11 -20.06
CA ASN A 295 -3.78 9.07 -19.54
C ASN A 295 -4.21 8.72 -18.10
N GLY A 296 -4.37 7.43 -17.80
CA GLY A 296 -4.68 6.94 -16.46
C GLY A 296 -3.59 7.27 -15.44
N VAL A 297 -2.32 7.05 -15.78
CA VAL A 297 -1.19 7.38 -14.90
C VAL A 297 -1.07 8.90 -14.70
N GLU A 298 -1.16 9.69 -15.78
CA GLU A 298 -1.12 11.16 -15.66
C GLU A 298 -2.23 11.67 -14.74
N MET A 299 -3.47 11.20 -14.93
CA MET A 299 -4.60 11.57 -14.09
C MET A 299 -4.37 11.15 -12.63
N MET A 300 -3.82 9.96 -12.39
CA MET A 300 -3.51 9.47 -11.03
C MET A 300 -2.48 10.37 -10.33
N VAL A 301 -1.38 10.74 -11.01
CA VAL A 301 -0.35 11.62 -10.44
C VAL A 301 -0.92 13.00 -10.13
N ARG A 302 -1.66 13.59 -11.07
CA ARG A 302 -2.27 14.93 -10.86
C ARG A 302 -3.30 14.92 -9.74
N SER A 303 -4.15 13.90 -9.65
CA SER A 303 -5.16 13.80 -8.59
C SER A 303 -4.54 13.55 -7.22
N SER A 304 -3.55 12.67 -7.10
CA SER A 304 -2.86 12.40 -5.84
C SER A 304 -2.11 13.64 -5.33
N TYR A 305 -1.47 14.40 -6.22
CA TYR A 305 -0.85 15.68 -5.88
C TYR A 305 -1.87 16.72 -5.33
N LEU A 306 -3.03 16.86 -5.99
CA LEU A 306 -4.07 17.78 -5.53
C LEU A 306 -4.66 17.35 -4.17
N ASN A 307 -4.80 16.04 -3.94
CA ASN A 307 -5.25 15.51 -2.66
C ASN A 307 -4.22 15.81 -1.55
N LEU A 308 -2.93 15.64 -1.84
CA LEU A 308 -1.84 15.96 -0.91
C LEU A 308 -1.87 17.44 -0.50
N LEU A 309 -1.93 18.35 -1.48
CA LEU A 309 -2.02 19.80 -1.19
C LEU A 309 -3.27 20.18 -0.39
N THR A 310 -4.39 19.49 -0.65
CA THR A 310 -5.65 19.74 0.07
C THR A 310 -5.52 19.29 1.52
N ALA A 311 -4.98 18.08 1.76
CA ALA A 311 -4.77 17.55 3.10
C ALA A 311 -3.80 18.43 3.91
N GLU A 312 -2.72 18.90 3.28
CA GLU A 312 -1.74 19.80 3.92
C GLU A 312 -2.36 21.13 4.40
N LYS A 313 -3.14 21.78 3.54
CA LYS A 313 -3.78 23.07 3.89
C LYS A 313 -4.74 22.94 5.07
N GLN A 314 -5.37 21.80 5.26
CA GLN A 314 -6.31 21.58 6.36
C GLN A 314 -5.62 21.50 7.72
N ILE A 315 -4.39 20.99 7.80
CA ILE A 315 -3.63 20.83 9.06
C ILE A 315 -3.53 22.17 9.80
N LYS A 316 -3.09 23.24 9.13
CA LYS A 316 -2.95 24.58 9.74
C LYS A 316 -4.28 25.11 10.31
N THR A 317 -5.40 24.77 9.69
CA THR A 317 -6.73 25.15 10.17
C THR A 317 -7.07 24.43 11.47
N TYR A 318 -6.82 23.12 11.53
CA TYR A 318 -7.11 22.33 12.73
C TYR A 318 -6.17 22.64 13.90
N GLU A 319 -4.90 23.00 13.64
CA GLU A 319 -3.99 23.53 14.67
C GLU A 319 -4.56 24.78 15.34
N LYS A 320 -5.12 25.72 14.54
CA LYS A 320 -5.78 26.91 15.08
C LYS A 320 -7.08 26.59 15.82
N THR A 321 -7.81 25.58 15.39
CA THR A 321 -9.01 25.12 16.08
C THR A 321 -8.67 24.55 17.46
N ILE A 322 -7.57 23.82 17.61
CA ILE A 322 -7.10 23.34 18.93
C ILE A 322 -6.71 24.53 19.82
N GLU A 323 -5.96 25.49 19.30
CA GLU A 323 -5.58 26.69 20.07
C GLU A 323 -6.81 27.43 20.60
N GLN A 324 -7.84 27.60 19.77
CA GLN A 324 -9.12 28.21 20.15
C GLN A 324 -9.84 27.37 21.20
N ALA A 325 -9.98 26.03 20.98
CA ALA A 325 -10.67 25.13 21.90
C ALA A 325 -9.97 25.08 23.28
N GLN A 326 -8.64 25.11 23.31
CA GLN A 326 -7.86 25.15 24.53
C GLN A 326 -8.08 26.42 25.33
N LYS A 327 -8.07 27.59 24.69
CA LYS A 327 -8.40 28.85 25.33
C LYS A 327 -9.83 28.90 25.87
N THR A 328 -10.78 28.32 25.11
CA THR A 328 -12.18 28.22 25.54
C THR A 328 -12.30 27.38 26.81
N LEU A 329 -11.59 26.24 26.88
CA LEU A 329 -11.57 25.41 28.06
C LEU A 329 -10.96 26.14 29.27
N GLU A 330 -9.81 26.83 29.10
CA GLU A 330 -9.17 27.62 30.16
C GLU A 330 -10.10 28.68 30.73
N ILE A 331 -10.85 29.38 29.86
CA ILE A 331 -11.84 30.39 30.28
C ILE A 331 -13.01 29.73 31.01
N ALA A 332 -13.53 28.60 30.51
CA ALA A 332 -14.61 27.91 31.15
C ALA A 332 -14.23 27.38 32.54
N GLU A 333 -13.03 26.84 32.71
CA GLU A 333 -12.50 26.36 34.00
C GLU A 333 -12.34 27.54 34.98
N LEU A 334 -11.75 28.64 34.55
CA LEU A 334 -11.59 29.84 35.39
C LEU A 334 -12.95 30.42 35.81
N SER A 335 -13.90 30.51 34.88
CA SER A 335 -15.26 31.03 35.17
C SER A 335 -16.01 30.12 36.14
N PHE A 336 -15.85 28.80 36.01
CA PHE A 336 -16.40 27.83 36.93
C PHE A 336 -15.78 27.92 38.33
N ASP A 337 -14.48 28.17 38.41
CA ASP A 337 -13.78 28.39 39.66
C ASP A 337 -14.28 29.66 40.40
N LEU A 338 -14.65 30.68 39.64
CA LEU A 338 -15.20 31.96 40.16
C LEU A 338 -16.74 31.86 40.38
N GLY A 339 -17.41 30.71 40.10
CA GLY A 339 -18.86 30.55 40.21
C GLY A 339 -19.66 31.32 39.15
N GLN A 340 -19.03 31.70 38.03
CA GLN A 340 -19.64 32.47 36.94
C GLN A 340 -20.08 31.60 35.74
N SER A 341 -19.68 30.32 35.72
CA SER A 341 -20.11 29.34 34.73
C SER A 341 -20.54 28.03 35.40
N THR A 342 -21.22 27.18 34.65
CA THR A 342 -21.72 25.87 35.11
C THR A 342 -20.73 24.74 34.81
N ALA A 343 -20.83 23.64 35.57
CA ALA A 343 -20.08 22.41 35.28
C ALA A 343 -20.33 21.90 33.86
N THR A 344 -21.54 22.08 33.33
CA THR A 344 -21.90 21.67 31.95
C THR A 344 -21.07 22.41 30.89
N GLU A 345 -20.78 23.71 31.09
CA GLU A 345 -19.98 24.50 30.17
C GLU A 345 -18.53 24.03 30.16
N VAL A 346 -17.95 23.67 31.30
CA VAL A 346 -16.61 23.08 31.40
C VAL A 346 -16.54 21.72 30.70
N ILE A 347 -17.52 20.85 30.92
CA ILE A 347 -17.61 19.53 30.26
C ILE A 347 -17.69 19.72 28.75
N GLN A 348 -18.53 20.66 28.27
CA GLN A 348 -18.67 20.90 26.83
C GLN A 348 -17.37 21.44 26.21
N ALA A 349 -16.69 22.37 26.88
CA ALA A 349 -15.41 22.92 26.43
C ALA A 349 -14.32 21.83 26.39
N ASN A 350 -14.29 20.91 27.35
CA ASN A 350 -13.40 19.76 27.34
C ASN A 350 -13.67 18.81 26.16
N LEU A 351 -14.93 18.47 25.91
CA LEU A 351 -15.33 17.64 24.76
C LEU A 351 -14.95 18.32 23.43
N ASN A 352 -15.12 19.63 23.33
CA ASN A 352 -14.74 20.38 22.12
C ASN A 352 -13.21 20.33 21.88
N LEU A 353 -12.39 20.47 22.95
CA LEU A 353 -10.94 20.32 22.82
C LEU A 353 -10.54 18.90 22.43
N MET A 354 -11.14 17.89 23.06
CA MET A 354 -10.88 16.49 22.68
C MET A 354 -11.22 16.23 21.22
N ASN A 355 -12.38 16.69 20.73
CA ASN A 355 -12.79 16.55 19.35
C ASN A 355 -11.83 17.26 18.40
N ALA A 356 -11.42 18.50 18.72
CA ALA A 356 -10.44 19.24 17.91
C ALA A 356 -9.08 18.50 17.80
N LYS A 357 -8.60 17.87 18.90
CA LYS A 357 -7.39 17.04 18.89
C LYS A 357 -7.57 15.79 18.01
N LYS A 358 -8.72 15.11 18.08
CA LYS A 358 -9.02 13.95 17.23
C LYS A 358 -9.06 14.32 15.77
N GLU A 359 -9.71 15.43 15.42
CA GLU A 359 -9.76 15.94 14.05
C GLU A 359 -8.36 16.29 13.50
N LEU A 360 -7.49 16.93 14.26
CA LEU A 360 -6.12 17.17 13.84
C LEU A 360 -5.37 15.84 13.59
N SER A 361 -5.51 14.87 14.49
CA SER A 361 -4.90 13.54 14.31
C SER A 361 -5.38 12.87 13.01
N ALA A 362 -6.69 12.93 12.73
CA ALA A 362 -7.27 12.42 11.49
C ALA A 362 -6.75 13.15 10.25
N GLN A 363 -6.54 14.48 10.34
CA GLN A 363 -5.98 15.24 9.21
C GLN A 363 -4.50 14.93 8.97
N ILE A 364 -3.71 14.74 10.03
CA ILE A 364 -2.31 14.29 9.88
C ILE A 364 -2.26 12.89 9.25
N HIS A 365 -3.16 11.98 9.65
CA HIS A 365 -3.28 10.67 9.01
C HIS A 365 -3.67 10.80 7.53
N ALA A 366 -4.69 11.60 7.21
CA ALA A 366 -5.13 11.83 5.83
C ALA A 366 -3.99 12.41 4.96
N TYR A 367 -3.17 13.31 5.51
CA TYR A 367 -1.98 13.83 4.84
C TYR A 367 -0.95 12.73 4.57
N ASN A 368 -0.62 11.90 5.56
CA ASN A 368 0.33 10.81 5.38
C ASN A 368 -0.16 9.79 4.34
N MET A 369 -1.47 9.52 4.30
CA MET A 369 -2.08 8.68 3.26
C MET A 369 -2.01 9.33 1.88
N ALA A 370 -2.29 10.63 1.77
CA ALA A 370 -2.19 11.34 0.50
C ALA A 370 -0.74 11.41 -0.01
N LEU A 371 0.25 11.55 0.90
CA LEU A 371 1.68 11.48 0.55
C LEU A 371 2.06 10.09 0.05
N LEU A 372 1.64 9.03 0.73
CA LEU A 372 1.85 7.64 0.32
C LEU A 372 1.23 7.35 -1.05
N ASP A 373 0.00 7.82 -1.30
CA ASP A 373 -0.68 7.68 -2.59
C ASP A 373 0.06 8.44 -3.70
N TYR A 374 0.56 9.65 -3.40
CA TYR A 374 1.35 10.42 -4.34
C TYR A 374 2.67 9.72 -4.69
N GLU A 375 3.44 9.26 -3.70
CA GLU A 375 4.70 8.54 -3.89
C GLU A 375 4.47 7.24 -4.70
N ASN A 376 3.39 6.52 -4.42
CA ASN A 376 3.04 5.32 -5.19
C ASN A 376 2.65 5.66 -6.64
N SER A 377 2.00 6.81 -6.89
CA SER A 377 1.55 7.22 -8.22
C SER A 377 2.71 7.52 -9.19
N ILE A 378 3.86 7.97 -8.66
CA ILE A 378 5.07 8.27 -9.44
C ILE A 378 6.06 7.09 -9.51
N GLY A 379 5.75 5.98 -8.82
CA GLY A 379 6.56 4.78 -8.75
C GLY A 379 6.23 3.74 -9.83
N PHE A 380 6.70 2.51 -9.58
CA PHE A 380 6.41 1.36 -10.46
C PHE A 380 4.92 0.98 -10.47
N GLY A 381 4.19 1.38 -9.43
CA GLY A 381 2.80 1.07 -9.20
C GLY A 381 2.61 -0.24 -8.41
N LYS A 382 1.41 -0.38 -7.85
CA LYS A 382 0.90 -1.61 -7.21
C LYS A 382 -0.03 -2.32 -8.19
N GLY A 383 -0.14 -3.65 -8.10
CA GLY A 383 -1.15 -4.41 -8.85
C GLY A 383 -2.57 -3.91 -8.55
N MET A 384 -3.47 -4.07 -9.53
CA MET A 384 -4.91 -3.85 -9.29
C MET A 384 -5.51 -5.05 -8.59
#